data_ff1260f5b0e3fd96ec08fb5d2e2486bc
#
_entry.id   ff1260f5b0e3fd96ec08fb5d2e2486bc
#
_cell.length_a   1.000
_cell.length_b   1.000
_cell.length_c   1.000
_cell.angle_alpha   90.00
_cell.angle_beta   90.00
_cell.angle_gamma   90.00
#
_symmetry.space_group_name_H-M   'P 1'
#
loop_
_entity.id
_entity.type
_entity.pdbx_description
1 polymer ?
#
loop_
_entity_poly.entity_id
_entity_poly.type
_entity_poly.pdbx_seq_one_letter_code
_entity_poly.pdbx_strand_id
1 'polypeptide(L)'
;MNKRYPIGELTLPDHATAAANRTEYLKNIGELPALVAKLAAELQSRNLLDVPYRAGGWTARQVIHHLADSHLHAYLRHKRTLTETHPTLTPYDEASWAELTDVTAVPVAASLEILRGLHLRWATLLATCSDAEWERTAFHAGSGITYRLDTLAATYSWHGLHHVGHLRLVLQ
;
A
#
# COMPACT_ATOMS: atom_id res chain seq x y z
N MET A 1 -13.19 10.95 15.34
CA MET A 1 -12.59 10.21 14.19
C MET A 1 -11.65 9.14 14.75
N ASN A 2 -11.75 7.90 14.29
CA ASN A 2 -10.83 6.84 14.72
C ASN A 2 -9.48 7.02 13.99
N LYS A 3 -8.46 7.51 14.72
CA LYS A 3 -7.12 7.76 14.14
C LYS A 3 -6.41 6.49 13.67
N ARG A 4 -6.82 5.30 14.13
CA ARG A 4 -6.29 4.02 13.65
C ARG A 4 -6.80 3.69 12.23
N TYR A 5 -8.01 4.13 11.91
CA TYR A 5 -8.64 3.92 10.62
C TYR A 5 -9.17 5.27 10.07
N PRO A 6 -8.28 6.15 9.61
CA PRO A 6 -8.65 7.53 9.26
C PRO A 6 -9.63 7.63 8.07
N ILE A 7 -9.71 6.58 7.26
CA ILE A 7 -10.65 6.47 6.14
C ILE A 7 -11.65 5.31 6.30
N GLY A 8 -11.81 4.76 7.52
CA GLY A 8 -12.59 3.56 7.79
C GLY A 8 -11.77 2.27 7.66
N GLU A 9 -12.32 1.16 8.15
CA GLU A 9 -11.70 -0.16 8.05
C GLU A 9 -11.83 -0.71 6.63
N LEU A 10 -10.91 -1.61 6.24
CA LEU A 10 -10.99 -2.30 4.97
C LEU A 10 -12.23 -3.20 4.94
N THR A 11 -13.09 -2.95 3.97
CA THR A 11 -14.15 -3.89 3.59
C THR A 11 -13.84 -4.39 2.18
N LEU A 12 -13.65 -5.70 2.05
CA LEU A 12 -13.41 -6.28 0.73
C LEU A 12 -14.68 -6.18 -0.11
N PRO A 13 -14.59 -5.64 -1.34
CA PRO A 13 -15.73 -5.60 -2.25
C PRO A 13 -16.09 -7.02 -2.71
N ASP A 14 -17.35 -7.25 -3.05
CA ASP A 14 -17.73 -8.41 -3.84
C ASP A 14 -17.11 -8.36 -5.25
N HIS A 15 -17.23 -9.46 -5.99
CA HIS A 15 -16.57 -9.59 -7.30
C HIS A 15 -17.11 -8.60 -8.35
N ALA A 16 -18.39 -8.30 -8.33
CA ALA A 16 -19.01 -7.36 -9.29
C ALA A 16 -18.53 -5.92 -9.00
N THR A 17 -18.55 -5.54 -7.73
CA THR A 17 -18.04 -4.25 -7.26
C THR A 17 -16.55 -4.09 -7.54
N ALA A 18 -15.75 -5.14 -7.28
CA ALA A 18 -14.32 -5.12 -7.56
C ALA A 18 -14.05 -4.90 -9.06
N ALA A 19 -14.74 -5.63 -9.93
CA ALA A 19 -14.60 -5.51 -11.37
C ALA A 19 -14.99 -4.11 -11.88
N ALA A 20 -16.09 -3.54 -11.37
CA ALA A 20 -16.57 -2.22 -11.76
C ALA A 20 -15.60 -1.09 -11.37
N ASN A 21 -14.81 -1.26 -10.32
CA ASN A 21 -13.94 -0.22 -9.76
C ASN A 21 -12.45 -0.39 -10.11
N ARG A 22 -12.07 -1.30 -11.02
CA ARG A 22 -10.66 -1.54 -11.42
C ARG A 22 -9.95 -0.25 -11.83
N THR A 23 -10.60 0.61 -12.62
CA THR A 23 -10.04 1.89 -13.06
C THR A 23 -9.69 2.81 -11.89
N GLU A 24 -10.53 2.86 -10.86
CA GLU A 24 -10.27 3.65 -9.66
C GLU A 24 -9.09 3.08 -8.87
N TYR A 25 -9.01 1.75 -8.72
CA TYR A 25 -7.87 1.13 -8.03
C TYR A 25 -6.55 1.41 -8.75
N LEU A 26 -6.53 1.32 -10.09
CA LEU A 26 -5.35 1.64 -10.89
C LEU A 26 -4.95 3.10 -10.74
N LYS A 27 -5.92 4.02 -10.77
CA LYS A 27 -5.69 5.45 -10.55
C LYS A 27 -5.06 5.68 -9.17
N ASN A 28 -5.65 5.16 -8.11
CA ASN A 28 -5.16 5.33 -6.74
C ASN A 28 -3.76 4.75 -6.57
N ILE A 29 -3.49 3.56 -7.13
CA ILE A 29 -2.16 2.96 -7.14
C ILE A 29 -1.18 3.86 -7.92
N GLY A 30 -1.53 4.33 -9.10
CA GLY A 30 -0.64 5.14 -9.94
C GLY A 30 -0.31 6.51 -9.35
N GLU A 31 -1.27 7.16 -8.70
CA GLU A 31 -1.12 8.52 -8.15
C GLU A 31 -0.50 8.55 -6.75
N LEU A 32 -0.50 7.43 -6.02
CA LEU A 32 -0.03 7.36 -4.64
C LEU A 32 1.38 7.91 -4.42
N PRO A 33 2.40 7.58 -5.24
CA PRO A 33 3.76 8.08 -4.99
C PRO A 33 3.86 9.60 -4.99
N ALA A 34 3.16 10.27 -5.90
CA ALA A 34 3.15 11.73 -5.98
C ALA A 34 2.49 12.35 -4.74
N LEU A 35 1.39 11.74 -4.28
CA LEU A 35 0.68 12.18 -3.09
C LEU A 35 1.52 12.01 -1.83
N VAL A 36 2.18 10.84 -1.66
CA VAL A 36 3.06 10.56 -0.52
C VAL A 36 4.28 11.50 -0.54
N ALA A 37 4.90 11.74 -1.72
CA ALA A 37 6.03 12.65 -1.85
C ALA A 37 5.68 14.09 -1.45
N LYS A 38 4.49 14.58 -1.85
CA LYS A 38 4.00 15.91 -1.45
C LYS A 38 3.84 16.02 0.08
N LEU A 39 3.22 15.01 0.71
CA LEU A 39 3.02 14.99 2.16
C LEU A 39 4.36 14.86 2.91
N ALA A 40 5.28 14.02 2.42
CA ALA A 40 6.61 13.85 3.00
C ALA A 40 7.41 15.17 2.97
N ALA A 41 7.35 15.92 1.88
CA ALA A 41 8.01 17.24 1.78
C ALA A 41 7.43 18.24 2.79
N GLU A 42 6.11 18.27 2.97
CA GLU A 42 5.46 19.13 3.96
C GLU A 42 5.82 18.71 5.39
N LEU A 43 5.76 17.42 5.70
CA LEU A 43 6.14 16.89 7.01
C LEU A 43 7.60 17.18 7.34
N GLN A 44 8.50 17.04 6.36
CA GLN A 44 9.91 17.33 6.54
C GLN A 44 10.16 18.84 6.77
N SER A 45 9.51 19.70 6.02
CA SER A 45 9.65 21.17 6.19
C SER A 45 9.18 21.67 7.55
N ARG A 46 8.26 20.95 8.18
CA ARG A 46 7.72 21.23 9.52
C ARG A 46 8.39 20.44 10.64
N ASN A 47 9.44 19.65 10.34
CA ASN A 47 10.13 18.76 11.30
C ASN A 47 9.18 17.74 11.97
N LEU A 48 8.20 17.21 11.24
CA LEU A 48 7.17 16.30 11.75
C LEU A 48 7.38 14.82 11.35
N LEU A 49 8.47 14.47 10.67
CA LEU A 49 8.71 13.09 10.23
C LEU A 49 8.74 12.07 11.39
N ASP A 50 9.22 12.48 12.55
CA ASP A 50 9.36 11.62 13.72
C ASP A 50 8.20 11.78 14.73
N VAL A 51 7.12 12.44 14.32
CA VAL A 51 5.89 12.59 15.10
C VAL A 51 4.93 11.44 14.79
N PRO A 52 4.41 10.72 15.80
CA PRO A 52 3.45 9.65 15.58
C PRO A 52 2.05 10.20 15.25
N TYR A 53 1.31 9.53 14.35
CA TYR A 53 -0.05 9.93 13.97
C TYR A 53 -1.08 9.78 15.11
N ARG A 54 -0.75 9.03 16.16
CA ARG A 54 -1.49 8.87 17.42
C ARG A 54 -0.56 8.35 18.52
N ALA A 55 -0.99 8.42 19.78
CA ALA A 55 -0.28 7.79 20.89
C ALA A 55 -0.08 6.27 20.63
N GLY A 56 1.16 5.79 20.70
CA GLY A 56 1.54 4.42 20.40
C GLY A 56 1.33 3.99 18.92
N GLY A 57 1.18 4.93 18.02
CA GLY A 57 1.17 4.69 16.57
C GLY A 57 2.55 4.91 15.96
N TRP A 58 2.70 4.56 14.70
CA TRP A 58 3.92 4.81 13.94
C TRP A 58 4.14 6.30 13.67
N THR A 59 5.39 6.70 13.58
CA THR A 59 5.78 8.03 13.09
C THR A 59 5.50 8.16 11.60
N ALA A 60 5.45 9.40 11.10
CA ALA A 60 5.32 9.64 9.66
C ALA A 60 6.46 8.99 8.86
N ARG A 61 7.68 8.98 9.41
CA ARG A 61 8.85 8.28 8.84
C ARG A 61 8.58 6.78 8.69
N GLN A 62 8.15 6.12 9.75
CA GLN A 62 7.81 4.69 9.73
C GLN A 62 6.72 4.38 8.71
N VAL A 63 5.68 5.21 8.62
CA VAL A 63 4.60 5.06 7.63
C VAL A 63 5.13 5.16 6.20
N ILE A 64 6.04 6.10 5.90
CA ILE A 64 6.59 6.26 4.55
C ILE A 64 7.47 5.07 4.15
N HIS A 65 8.34 4.58 5.05
CA HIS A 65 9.17 3.40 4.80
C HIS A 65 8.30 2.15 4.66
N HIS A 66 7.32 1.95 5.56
CA HIS A 66 6.36 0.84 5.49
C HIS A 66 5.57 0.81 4.16
N LEU A 67 5.18 1.96 3.60
CA LEU A 67 4.53 2.00 2.30
C LEU A 67 5.42 1.41 1.19
N ALA A 68 6.72 1.68 1.20
CA ALA A 68 7.64 1.11 0.24
C ALA A 68 7.76 -0.41 0.40
N ASP A 69 7.93 -0.89 1.62
CA ASP A 69 8.06 -2.32 1.95
C ASP A 69 6.78 -3.08 1.59
N SER A 70 5.64 -2.59 2.08
CA SER A 70 4.34 -3.22 1.86
C SER A 70 3.96 -3.26 0.38
N HIS A 71 4.23 -2.18 -0.37
CA HIS A 71 3.88 -2.12 -1.79
C HIS A 71 4.86 -2.91 -2.67
N LEU A 72 6.09 -3.16 -2.21
CA LEU A 72 6.99 -4.13 -2.82
C LEU A 72 6.40 -5.55 -2.74
N HIS A 73 5.92 -5.95 -1.56
CA HIS A 73 5.18 -7.19 -1.37
C HIS A 73 3.91 -7.23 -2.23
N ALA A 74 3.15 -6.12 -2.29
CA ALA A 74 1.96 -6.00 -3.12
C ALA A 74 2.26 -6.30 -4.59
N TYR A 75 3.26 -5.67 -5.15
CA TYR A 75 3.68 -5.86 -6.53
C TYR A 75 4.08 -7.31 -6.81
N LEU A 76 4.89 -7.91 -5.93
CA LEU A 76 5.29 -9.31 -6.05
C LEU A 76 4.07 -10.25 -5.97
N ARG A 77 3.13 -9.97 -5.06
CA ARG A 77 1.88 -10.74 -4.91
C ARG A 77 1.04 -10.70 -6.20
N HIS A 78 0.90 -9.53 -6.84
CA HIS A 78 0.21 -9.42 -8.13
C HIS A 78 0.94 -10.20 -9.23
N LYS A 79 2.27 -10.09 -9.31
CA LYS A 79 3.05 -10.86 -10.30
C LYS A 79 2.89 -12.37 -10.10
N ARG A 80 2.98 -12.84 -8.88
CA ARG A 80 2.77 -14.27 -8.56
C ARG A 80 1.35 -14.73 -8.91
N THR A 81 0.34 -13.93 -8.61
CA THR A 81 -1.06 -14.24 -8.98
C THR A 81 -1.23 -14.35 -10.49
N LEU A 82 -0.50 -13.54 -11.27
CA LEU A 82 -0.54 -13.55 -12.73
C LEU A 82 0.23 -14.73 -13.35
N THR A 83 1.28 -15.22 -12.70
CA THR A 83 2.21 -16.19 -13.30
C THR A 83 2.13 -17.59 -12.72
N GLU A 84 1.59 -17.75 -11.50
CA GLU A 84 1.48 -19.03 -10.80
C GLU A 84 0.01 -19.47 -10.72
N THR A 85 -0.23 -20.77 -10.55
CA THR A 85 -1.60 -21.31 -10.37
C THR A 85 -1.96 -21.23 -8.89
N HIS A 86 -2.86 -20.33 -8.54
CA HIS A 86 -3.38 -20.14 -7.17
C HIS A 86 -2.27 -20.13 -6.09
N PRO A 87 -1.27 -19.22 -6.18
CA PRO A 87 -0.14 -19.23 -5.26
C PRO A 87 -0.55 -18.92 -3.82
N THR A 88 0.21 -19.46 -2.87
CA THR A 88 0.13 -19.05 -1.47
C THR A 88 1.01 -17.81 -1.24
N LEU A 89 0.37 -16.71 -0.85
CA LEU A 89 1.05 -15.45 -0.53
C LEU A 89 1.46 -15.43 0.94
N THR A 90 2.74 -15.19 1.19
CA THR A 90 3.31 -15.19 2.53
C THR A 90 3.11 -13.82 3.20
N PRO A 91 2.66 -13.76 4.47
CA PRO A 91 2.69 -12.55 5.28
C PRO A 91 4.13 -12.19 5.66
N TYR A 92 4.34 -10.99 6.15
CA TYR A 92 5.56 -10.56 6.83
C TYR A 92 5.18 -9.80 8.11
N ASP A 93 6.11 -9.64 9.02
CA ASP A 93 5.90 -8.91 10.27
C ASP A 93 6.20 -7.42 10.06
N GLU A 94 5.18 -6.67 9.64
CA GLU A 94 5.28 -5.23 9.36
C GLU A 94 5.65 -4.42 10.59
N ALA A 95 5.25 -4.85 11.78
CA ALA A 95 5.57 -4.16 13.03
C ALA A 95 7.06 -4.26 13.34
N SER A 96 7.63 -5.47 13.25
CA SER A 96 9.06 -5.68 13.45
C SER A 96 9.91 -4.98 12.39
N TRP A 97 9.43 -4.94 11.12
CA TRP A 97 10.15 -4.23 10.06
C TRP A 97 10.20 -2.72 10.29
N ALA A 98 9.11 -2.14 10.79
CA ALA A 98 9.05 -0.71 11.10
C ALA A 98 10.00 -0.26 12.25
N GLU A 99 10.58 -1.21 12.99
CA GLU A 99 11.55 -0.97 14.07
C GLU A 99 13.01 -1.24 13.65
N LEU A 100 13.25 -1.66 12.41
CA LEU A 100 14.60 -1.90 11.91
C LEU A 100 15.40 -0.60 11.74
N THR A 101 16.73 -0.73 11.83
CA THR A 101 17.64 0.41 11.85
C THR A 101 17.57 1.28 10.59
N ASP A 102 17.30 0.71 9.43
CA ASP A 102 17.21 1.44 8.16
C ASP A 102 16.07 2.48 8.17
N VAL A 103 15.00 2.23 8.92
CA VAL A 103 13.89 3.18 9.06
C VAL A 103 14.33 4.52 9.64
N THR A 104 15.28 4.50 10.57
CA THR A 104 15.82 5.72 11.20
C THR A 104 17.11 6.22 10.54
N ALA A 105 17.92 5.33 10.00
CA ALA A 105 19.24 5.64 9.44
C ALA A 105 19.16 6.16 7.98
N VAL A 106 18.11 5.81 7.24
CA VAL A 106 17.97 6.15 5.82
C VAL A 106 16.95 7.30 5.64
N PRO A 107 17.25 8.32 4.80
CA PRO A 107 16.28 9.36 4.48
C PRO A 107 15.03 8.78 3.79
N VAL A 108 13.84 9.30 4.10
CA VAL A 108 12.57 8.89 3.48
C VAL A 108 12.59 9.03 1.94
N ALA A 109 13.47 9.86 1.40
CA ALA A 109 13.68 10.01 -0.04
C ALA A 109 13.98 8.66 -0.73
N ALA A 110 14.72 7.75 -0.08
CA ALA A 110 14.99 6.43 -0.64
C ALA A 110 13.71 5.61 -0.86
N SER A 111 12.79 5.61 0.11
CA SER A 111 11.48 4.95 -0.02
C SER A 111 10.57 5.63 -1.03
N LEU A 112 10.64 6.95 -1.18
CA LEU A 112 9.90 7.68 -2.23
C LEU A 112 10.38 7.29 -3.64
N GLU A 113 11.69 7.09 -3.84
CA GLU A 113 12.24 6.60 -5.11
C GLU A 113 11.78 5.16 -5.42
N ILE A 114 11.78 4.28 -4.41
CA ILE A 114 11.23 2.92 -4.55
C ILE A 114 9.76 2.98 -4.96
N LEU A 115 8.94 3.74 -4.24
CA LEU A 115 7.51 3.88 -4.54
C LEU A 115 7.29 4.39 -5.97
N ARG A 116 8.02 5.42 -6.39
CA ARG A 116 7.88 6.01 -7.73
C ARG A 116 8.14 4.99 -8.83
N GLY A 117 9.27 4.27 -8.79
CA GLY A 117 9.63 3.27 -9.80
C GLY A 117 8.73 2.04 -9.77
N LEU A 118 8.40 1.59 -8.55
CA LEU A 118 7.56 0.41 -8.32
C LEU A 118 6.14 0.63 -8.85
N HIS A 119 5.51 1.73 -8.47
CA HIS A 119 4.13 2.02 -8.84
C HIS A 119 3.94 2.29 -10.32
N LEU A 120 4.91 2.92 -10.99
CA LEU A 120 4.89 3.05 -12.44
C LEU A 120 4.82 1.67 -13.13
N ARG A 121 5.67 0.73 -12.70
CA ARG A 121 5.66 -0.63 -13.24
C ARG A 121 4.39 -1.38 -12.87
N TRP A 122 3.92 -1.23 -11.65
CA TRP A 122 2.76 -1.93 -11.13
C TRP A 122 1.45 -1.47 -11.79
N ALA A 123 1.21 -0.17 -11.86
CA ALA A 123 0.05 0.38 -12.54
C ALA A 123 0.04 0.01 -14.04
N THR A 124 1.21 0.06 -14.72
CA THR A 124 1.33 -0.38 -16.11
C THR A 124 1.00 -1.87 -16.26
N LEU A 125 1.50 -2.73 -15.38
CA LEU A 125 1.19 -4.16 -15.39
C LEU A 125 -0.32 -4.41 -15.28
N LEU A 126 -0.97 -3.79 -14.29
CA LEU A 126 -2.39 -3.99 -14.06
C LEU A 126 -3.27 -3.40 -15.17
N ALA A 127 -2.85 -2.29 -15.78
CA ALA A 127 -3.57 -1.67 -16.89
C ALA A 127 -3.60 -2.54 -18.16
N THR A 128 -2.71 -3.51 -18.28
CA THR A 128 -2.64 -4.43 -19.42
C THR A 128 -3.31 -5.78 -19.17
N CYS A 129 -3.85 -6.01 -17.96
CA CYS A 129 -4.52 -7.27 -17.63
C CYS A 129 -5.83 -7.45 -18.40
N SER A 130 -5.99 -8.62 -18.99
CA SER A 130 -7.26 -9.09 -19.56
C SER A 130 -8.29 -9.42 -18.47
N ASP A 131 -9.56 -9.54 -18.82
CA ASP A 131 -10.61 -9.94 -17.88
C ASP A 131 -10.32 -11.29 -17.22
N ALA A 132 -9.79 -12.26 -17.98
CA ALA A 132 -9.42 -13.57 -17.45
C ALA A 132 -8.26 -13.48 -16.43
N GLU A 133 -7.31 -12.57 -16.62
CA GLU A 133 -6.22 -12.35 -15.67
C GLU A 133 -6.72 -11.68 -14.38
N TRP A 134 -7.67 -10.75 -14.48
CA TRP A 134 -8.31 -10.15 -13.32
C TRP A 134 -9.06 -11.16 -12.42
N GLU A 135 -9.50 -12.27 -12.97
CA GLU A 135 -10.18 -13.35 -12.24
C GLU A 135 -9.23 -14.33 -11.56
N ARG A 136 -7.92 -14.27 -11.85
CA ARG A 136 -6.92 -15.14 -11.21
C ARG A 136 -6.90 -14.92 -9.70
N THR A 137 -6.63 -16.01 -8.97
CA THR A 137 -6.73 -16.03 -7.51
C THR A 137 -5.40 -16.40 -6.86
N ALA A 138 -5.24 -15.94 -5.61
CA ALA A 138 -4.15 -16.32 -4.72
C ALA A 138 -4.66 -16.45 -3.27
N PHE A 139 -4.12 -17.38 -2.51
CA PHE A 139 -4.44 -17.56 -1.10
C PHE A 139 -3.44 -16.81 -0.22
N HIS A 140 -3.90 -15.97 0.70
CA HIS A 140 -3.04 -15.26 1.64
C HIS A 140 -3.01 -15.96 3.00
N ALA A 141 -1.90 -16.61 3.33
CA ALA A 141 -1.78 -17.46 4.51
C ALA A 141 -2.01 -16.72 5.84
N GLY A 142 -1.62 -15.44 5.92
CA GLY A 142 -1.76 -14.67 7.17
C GLY A 142 -3.20 -14.24 7.49
N SER A 143 -4.03 -13.98 6.46
CA SER A 143 -5.43 -13.60 6.65
C SER A 143 -6.42 -14.75 6.46
N GLY A 144 -5.97 -15.87 5.88
CA GLY A 144 -6.85 -16.99 5.50
C GLY A 144 -7.79 -16.67 4.33
N ILE A 145 -7.54 -15.59 3.58
CA ILE A 145 -8.42 -15.11 2.51
C ILE A 145 -7.87 -15.53 1.14
N THR A 146 -8.76 -16.00 0.27
CA THR A 146 -8.47 -16.11 -1.17
C THR A 146 -8.87 -14.82 -1.85
N TYR A 147 -7.89 -14.12 -2.42
CA TYR A 147 -8.10 -12.91 -3.21
C TYR A 147 -8.20 -13.25 -4.69
N ARG A 148 -9.08 -12.56 -5.40
CA ARG A 148 -8.94 -12.36 -6.84
C ARG A 148 -7.95 -11.21 -7.07
N LEU A 149 -7.42 -11.11 -8.30
CA LEU A 149 -6.47 -10.04 -8.63
C LEU A 149 -7.08 -8.65 -8.42
N ASP A 150 -8.35 -8.44 -8.76
CA ASP A 150 -9.05 -7.17 -8.56
C ASP A 150 -9.34 -6.86 -7.08
N THR A 151 -9.69 -7.85 -6.26
CA THR A 151 -9.85 -7.63 -4.82
C THR A 151 -8.52 -7.39 -4.13
N LEU A 152 -7.43 -7.97 -4.64
CA LEU A 152 -6.08 -7.67 -4.20
C LEU A 152 -5.69 -6.21 -4.54
N ALA A 153 -6.03 -5.74 -5.76
CA ALA A 153 -5.83 -4.36 -6.17
C ALA A 153 -6.67 -3.38 -5.32
N ALA A 154 -7.93 -3.73 -5.02
CA ALA A 154 -8.79 -2.97 -4.11
C ALA A 154 -8.15 -2.80 -2.72
N THR A 155 -7.61 -3.90 -2.17
CA THR A 155 -6.93 -3.92 -0.87
C THR A 155 -5.78 -2.92 -0.84
N TYR A 156 -4.93 -2.91 -1.86
CA TYR A 156 -3.77 -2.01 -1.89
C TYR A 156 -4.08 -0.58 -2.31
N SER A 157 -5.14 -0.37 -3.09
CA SER A 157 -5.72 0.96 -3.30
C SER A 157 -6.18 1.58 -1.97
N TRP A 158 -6.95 0.82 -1.18
CA TRP A 158 -7.35 1.23 0.16
C TRP A 158 -6.14 1.44 1.09
N HIS A 159 -5.19 0.49 1.12
CA HIS A 159 -4.02 0.54 1.99
C HIS A 159 -3.17 1.80 1.77
N GLY A 160 -2.91 2.16 0.52
CA GLY A 160 -2.20 3.39 0.20
C GLY A 160 -2.91 4.63 0.71
N LEU A 161 -4.21 4.76 0.45
CA LEU A 161 -5.02 5.89 0.92
C LEU A 161 -5.17 5.92 2.45
N HIS A 162 -5.23 4.76 3.09
CA HIS A 162 -5.26 4.62 4.54
C HIS A 162 -4.00 5.24 5.18
N HIS A 163 -2.84 4.93 4.65
CA HIS A 163 -1.58 5.51 5.14
C HIS A 163 -1.40 6.98 4.76
N VAL A 164 -1.91 7.43 3.63
CA VAL A 164 -2.06 8.86 3.32
C VAL A 164 -2.91 9.55 4.40
N GLY A 165 -3.98 8.91 4.87
CA GLY A 165 -4.76 9.39 6.01
C GLY A 165 -3.93 9.55 7.27
N HIS A 166 -3.05 8.60 7.60
CA HIS A 166 -2.14 8.71 8.75
C HIS A 166 -1.16 9.88 8.61
N LEU A 167 -0.54 10.07 7.42
CA LEU A 167 0.36 11.21 7.19
C LEU A 167 -0.36 12.55 7.35
N ARG A 168 -1.62 12.65 6.90
CA ARG A 168 -2.45 13.85 7.08
C ARG A 168 -2.79 14.13 8.55
N LEU A 169 -2.95 13.09 9.38
CA LEU A 169 -3.19 13.27 10.82
C LEU A 169 -2.00 13.90 11.53
N VAL A 170 -0.76 13.66 11.06
CA VAL A 170 0.44 14.28 11.64
C VAL A 170 0.53 15.77 11.27
N LEU A 171 -0.10 16.20 10.18
CA LEU A 171 -0.09 17.60 9.73
C LEU A 171 -1.15 18.48 10.44
N GLN A 172 -2.13 17.88 11.13
CA GLN A 172 -3.18 18.57 11.89
C GLN A 172 -2.71 19.07 13.25
#